data_9874c074f4fab0485763f0fa4b67a448
#
_entry.id   9874c074f4fab0485763f0fa4b67a448
#
_cell.length_a   1.000
_cell.length_b   1.000
_cell.length_c   1.000
_cell.angle_alpha   90.00
_cell.angle_beta   90.00
_cell.angle_gamma   90.00
#
_symmetry.space_group_name_H-M   'P 1'
#
loop_
_entity.id
_entity.type
_entity.pdbx_description
1 polymer ?
#
loop_
_entity_poly.entity_id
_entity_poly.type
_entity_poly.pdbx_seq_one_letter_code
_entity_poly.pdbx_strand_id
1 'polypeptide(L)'
;IVDIPIAKLETAPRCPDFVRIKTEKHQQDVLRVYDAFSAGRNILTRRLDADMYPVDTDIRAGVTYLHSDASGEPDAYLKLSKVMELDVNHLCNGVLTVKELAYTSRAALTAALGFIRMFDGEVDSVHFDNIAMSPEVDWAIRHYTHARYRLLPDIMARILDPEVLLRANRYPEAAGGFTLRVTDEYGVASGAWRVTYAHGQAQIE
;
A
#
# COMPACT_ATOMS: atom_id res chain seq x y z
N ILE A 1 3.87 6.33 -7.86
CA ILE A 1 4.68 7.15 -6.92
C ILE A 1 3.95 8.45 -6.66
N VAL A 2 3.90 8.87 -5.40
CA VAL A 2 3.33 10.17 -5.01
C VAL A 2 4.33 10.90 -4.13
N ASP A 3 4.65 12.14 -4.50
CA ASP A 3 5.49 13.04 -3.72
C ASP A 3 4.64 14.17 -3.14
N ILE A 4 4.78 14.44 -1.85
CA ILE A 4 4.07 15.52 -1.17
C ILE A 4 4.97 16.19 -0.13
N PRO A 5 4.98 17.53 -0.01
CA PRO A 5 5.62 18.19 1.12
C PRO A 5 5.00 17.70 2.44
N ILE A 6 5.83 17.34 3.43
CA ILE A 6 5.33 16.76 4.68
C ILE A 6 4.37 17.69 5.41
N ALA A 7 4.61 18.99 5.36
CA ALA A 7 3.73 20.01 5.92
C ALA A 7 2.30 20.00 5.34
N LYS A 8 2.08 19.32 4.19
CA LYS A 8 0.76 19.21 3.54
C LYS A 8 -0.03 17.97 3.97
N LEU A 9 0.51 17.15 4.86
CA LEU A 9 -0.25 16.08 5.53
C LEU A 9 -1.03 16.60 6.77
N GLU A 10 -1.49 17.84 6.74
CA GLU A 10 -2.09 18.56 7.88
C GLU A 10 -3.38 17.90 8.41
N THR A 11 -4.08 17.13 7.59
CA THR A 11 -5.39 16.56 7.92
C THR A 11 -5.33 15.42 8.94
N ALA A 12 -4.16 14.78 9.12
CA ALA A 12 -3.99 13.70 10.09
C ALA A 12 -3.42 14.26 11.41
N PRO A 13 -4.05 14.00 12.58
CA PRO A 13 -3.47 14.33 13.87
C PRO A 13 -2.17 13.56 14.07
N ARG A 14 -1.17 14.17 14.72
CA ARG A 14 0.09 13.48 15.05
C ARG A 14 -0.18 12.25 15.91
N CYS A 15 0.42 11.12 15.57
CA CYS A 15 0.26 9.84 16.26
C CYS A 15 1.63 9.26 16.59
N PRO A 16 2.09 9.31 17.85
CA PRO A 16 3.39 8.77 18.26
C PRO A 16 3.37 7.26 18.54
N ASP A 17 2.22 6.59 18.47
CA ASP A 17 1.98 5.26 19.03
C ASP A 17 2.50 4.11 18.14
N PHE A 18 3.29 4.44 17.11
CA PHE A 18 3.99 3.47 16.30
C PHE A 18 5.29 3.03 16.96
N VAL A 19 5.47 1.73 17.08
CA VAL A 19 6.69 1.14 17.64
C VAL A 19 7.52 0.49 16.55
N ARG A 20 8.82 0.71 16.60
CA ARG A 20 9.75 -0.02 15.73
C ARG A 20 9.69 -1.51 16.05
N ILE A 21 9.59 -2.37 15.02
CA ILE A 21 9.63 -3.82 15.22
C ILE A 21 11.01 -4.25 15.72
N LYS A 22 11.04 -5.16 16.71
CA LYS A 22 12.27 -5.64 17.38
C LYS A 22 12.25 -7.12 17.69
N THR A 23 11.15 -7.82 17.44
CA THR A 23 10.96 -9.22 17.84
C THR A 23 10.24 -9.99 16.74
N GLU A 24 10.40 -11.30 16.74
CA GLU A 24 9.65 -12.21 15.87
C GLU A 24 8.13 -12.02 16.04
N LYS A 25 7.66 -11.77 17.27
CA LYS A 25 6.25 -11.47 17.50
C LYS A 25 5.81 -10.25 16.67
N HIS A 26 6.58 -9.17 16.68
CA HIS A 26 6.26 -7.98 15.88
C HIS A 26 6.25 -8.29 14.37
N GLN A 27 7.15 -9.17 13.89
CA GLN A 27 7.15 -9.59 12.48
C GLN A 27 5.88 -10.36 12.13
N GLN A 28 5.44 -11.26 13.00
CA GLN A 28 4.17 -12.00 12.84
C GLN A 28 2.96 -11.05 12.87
N ASP A 29 3.00 -10.03 13.75
CA ASP A 29 1.96 -9.01 13.83
C ASP A 29 1.87 -8.18 12.53
N VAL A 30 3.02 -7.79 11.96
CA VAL A 30 3.09 -7.11 10.65
C VAL A 30 2.49 -7.99 9.56
N LEU A 31 2.83 -9.28 9.52
CA LEU A 31 2.28 -10.22 8.55
C LEU A 31 0.75 -10.37 8.69
N ARG A 32 0.22 -10.44 9.92
CA ARG A 32 -1.23 -10.46 10.18
C ARG A 32 -1.93 -9.20 9.65
N VAL A 33 -1.35 -8.02 9.88
CA VAL A 33 -1.89 -6.77 9.33
C VAL A 33 -1.90 -6.79 7.81
N TYR A 34 -0.81 -7.29 7.19
CA TYR A 34 -0.75 -7.43 5.74
C TYR A 34 -1.81 -8.39 5.20
N ASP A 35 -2.00 -9.53 5.84
CA ASP A 35 -3.00 -10.51 5.44
C ASP A 35 -4.42 -9.92 5.53
N ALA A 36 -4.74 -9.21 6.61
CA ALA A 36 -6.00 -8.51 6.76
C ALA A 36 -6.18 -7.40 5.70
N PHE A 37 -5.11 -6.62 5.44
CA PHE A 37 -5.10 -5.58 4.40
C PHE A 37 -5.33 -6.18 3.00
N SER A 38 -4.69 -7.30 2.69
CA SER A 38 -4.77 -7.95 1.38
C SER A 38 -6.07 -8.73 1.19
N ALA A 39 -6.70 -9.17 2.27
CA ALA A 39 -7.89 -10.02 2.24
C ALA A 39 -9.07 -9.44 1.46
N GLY A 40 -9.22 -8.11 1.40
CA GLY A 40 -10.27 -7.41 0.64
C GLY A 40 -9.84 -6.90 -0.73
N ARG A 41 -8.62 -7.21 -1.20
CA ARG A 41 -8.05 -6.62 -2.41
C ARG A 41 -7.65 -7.67 -3.43
N ASN A 42 -7.71 -7.30 -4.71
CA ASN A 42 -7.26 -8.15 -5.81
C ASN A 42 -5.81 -7.79 -6.20
N ILE A 43 -5.10 -8.76 -6.76
CA ILE A 43 -3.77 -8.59 -7.38
C ILE A 43 -2.73 -8.04 -6.40
N LEU A 44 -2.69 -8.58 -5.18
CA LEU A 44 -1.62 -8.33 -4.22
C LEU A 44 -0.74 -9.56 -4.05
N THR A 45 0.56 -9.32 -3.84
CA THR A 45 1.52 -10.39 -3.57
C THR A 45 1.21 -11.06 -2.23
N ARG A 46 1.09 -12.38 -2.21
CA ARG A 46 0.98 -13.13 -0.97
C ARG A 46 2.33 -13.12 -0.24
N ARG A 47 2.31 -12.74 1.02
CA ARG A 47 3.47 -12.81 1.91
C ARG A 47 3.43 -14.15 2.64
N LEU A 48 4.49 -14.92 2.53
CA LEU A 48 4.55 -16.27 3.11
C LEU A 48 5.44 -16.34 4.35
N ASP A 49 6.29 -15.33 4.52
CA ASP A 49 7.34 -15.34 5.52
C ASP A 49 7.43 -14.00 6.25
N ALA A 50 7.47 -14.06 7.58
CA ALA A 50 7.64 -12.89 8.43
C ALA A 50 9.07 -12.31 8.34
N ASP A 51 10.04 -13.09 7.89
CA ASP A 51 11.44 -12.65 7.70
C ASP A 51 11.59 -11.57 6.59
N MET A 52 10.55 -11.34 5.79
CA MET A 52 10.48 -10.20 4.89
C MET A 52 10.53 -8.85 5.61
N TYR A 53 10.35 -8.83 6.92
CA TYR A 53 10.38 -7.65 7.77
C TYR A 53 11.53 -7.71 8.78
N PRO A 54 12.79 -7.49 8.35
CA PRO A 54 13.94 -7.58 9.21
C PRO A 54 13.90 -6.54 10.34
N VAL A 55 14.33 -6.93 11.55
CA VAL A 55 14.22 -6.11 12.77
C VAL A 55 15.35 -5.10 12.95
N ASP A 56 16.57 -5.46 12.60
CA ASP A 56 17.77 -4.65 12.88
C ASP A 56 18.25 -3.87 11.65
N THR A 57 17.36 -3.08 11.07
CA THR A 57 17.69 -2.29 9.87
C THR A 57 17.93 -0.82 10.21
N ASP A 58 18.87 -0.21 9.50
CA ASP A 58 19.06 1.25 9.49
C ASP A 58 17.90 1.94 8.77
N ILE A 59 17.55 3.16 9.19
CA ILE A 59 16.49 3.95 8.56
C ILE A 59 16.76 4.21 7.06
N ARG A 60 18.01 4.18 6.61
CA ARG A 60 18.37 4.30 5.19
C ARG A 60 17.97 3.06 4.40
N ALA A 61 18.09 1.88 4.98
CA ALA A 61 17.69 0.61 4.37
C ALA A 61 16.16 0.39 4.44
N GLY A 62 15.52 0.96 5.45
CA GLY A 62 14.10 0.88 5.72
C GLY A 62 13.80 0.20 7.04
N VAL A 63 13.08 0.91 7.89
CA VAL A 63 12.63 0.45 9.21
C VAL A 63 11.13 0.23 9.17
N THR A 64 10.68 -0.88 9.74
CA THR A 64 9.26 -1.17 9.89
C THR A 64 8.76 -0.72 11.27
N TYR A 65 7.66 -0.01 11.25
CA TYR A 65 6.94 0.48 12.42
C TYR A 65 5.54 -0.12 12.45
N LEU A 66 5.12 -0.60 13.61
CA LEU A 66 3.84 -1.26 13.86
C LEU A 66 3.00 -0.42 14.79
N HIS A 67 1.73 -0.29 14.49
CA HIS A 67 0.71 0.31 15.34
C HIS A 67 -0.27 -0.74 15.84
N SER A 68 -0.80 -0.51 17.03
CA SER A 68 -1.91 -1.29 17.58
C SER A 68 -3.03 -0.33 18.01
N ASP A 69 -4.25 -0.79 17.86
CA ASP A 69 -5.42 -0.05 18.27
C ASP A 69 -5.55 0.04 19.81
N ALA A 70 -6.61 0.68 20.29
CA ALA A 70 -6.86 0.86 21.72
C ALA A 70 -7.09 -0.46 22.50
N SER A 71 -7.38 -1.56 21.79
CA SER A 71 -7.48 -2.91 22.38
C SER A 71 -6.13 -3.66 22.42
N GLY A 72 -5.10 -3.08 21.81
CA GLY A 72 -3.77 -3.67 21.68
C GLY A 72 -3.62 -4.59 20.46
N GLU A 73 -4.62 -4.65 19.58
CA GLU A 73 -4.54 -5.43 18.35
C GLU A 73 -3.78 -4.66 17.24
N PRO A 74 -2.84 -5.31 16.54
CA PRO A 74 -2.12 -4.71 15.42
C PRO A 74 -3.08 -4.33 14.29
N ASP A 75 -3.04 -3.06 13.86
CA ASP A 75 -3.99 -2.54 12.87
C ASP A 75 -3.37 -1.76 11.73
N ALA A 76 -2.10 -1.32 11.85
CA ALA A 76 -1.34 -0.70 10.77
C ALA A 76 0.15 -0.97 10.88
N TYR A 77 0.85 -0.93 9.76
CA TYR A 77 2.30 -0.80 9.74
C TYR A 77 2.79 0.07 8.58
N LEU A 78 3.98 0.59 8.77
CA LEU A 78 4.73 1.38 7.80
C LEU A 78 6.15 0.85 7.68
N LYS A 79 6.65 0.72 6.45
CA LYS A 79 8.07 0.55 6.17
C LYS A 79 8.62 1.86 5.62
N LEU A 80 9.45 2.52 6.40
CA LEU A 80 9.97 3.85 6.12
C LEU A 80 11.46 3.81 5.87
N SER A 81 11.95 4.59 4.90
CA SER A 81 13.35 4.93 4.78
C SER A 81 13.52 6.45 4.71
N LYS A 82 14.65 6.96 5.20
CA LYS A 82 14.99 8.38 5.19
C LYS A 82 16.27 8.59 4.42
N VAL A 83 16.24 9.49 3.46
CA VAL A 83 17.39 9.86 2.65
C VAL A 83 17.53 11.38 2.66
N MET A 84 18.76 11.86 2.67
CA MET A 84 19.07 13.27 2.45
C MET A 84 19.51 13.42 0.99
N GLU A 85 18.76 14.19 0.22
CA GLU A 85 19.06 14.49 -1.18
C GLU A 85 19.65 15.90 -1.30
N LEU A 86 20.65 16.05 -2.15
CA LEU A 86 21.17 17.37 -2.51
C LEU A 86 20.37 17.89 -3.70
N ASP A 87 19.81 19.07 -3.55
CA ASP A 87 19.19 19.78 -4.67
C ASP A 87 20.25 20.47 -5.55
N VAL A 88 19.80 21.09 -6.64
CA VAL A 88 20.66 21.83 -7.58
C VAL A 88 21.41 23.01 -6.97
N ASN A 89 21.00 23.47 -5.80
CA ASN A 89 21.64 24.55 -5.05
C ASN A 89 22.54 24.03 -3.92
N HIS A 90 22.79 22.70 -3.87
CA HIS A 90 23.53 22.01 -2.80
C HIS A 90 22.86 22.10 -1.42
N LEU A 91 21.55 22.37 -1.37
CA LEU A 91 20.76 22.29 -0.14
C LEU A 91 20.38 20.84 0.11
N CYS A 92 20.52 20.40 1.35
CA CYS A 92 20.10 19.09 1.78
C CYS A 92 18.58 19.08 1.98
N ASN A 93 17.87 18.32 1.17
CA ASN A 93 16.45 18.08 1.34
C ASN A 93 16.24 16.69 1.95
N GLY A 94 15.58 16.64 3.09
CA GLY A 94 15.19 15.37 3.71
C GLY A 94 13.99 14.77 3.00
N VAL A 95 14.11 13.53 2.55
CA VAL A 95 13.02 12.76 1.94
C VAL A 95 12.72 11.54 2.79
N LEU A 96 11.46 11.43 3.24
CA LEU A 96 10.95 10.24 3.90
C LEU A 96 10.22 9.39 2.86
N THR A 97 10.75 8.21 2.57
CA THR A 97 10.10 7.27 1.64
C THR A 97 9.25 6.26 2.40
N VAL A 98 7.97 6.24 2.11
CA VAL A 98 7.04 5.19 2.53
C VAL A 98 7.13 4.06 1.51
N LYS A 99 7.95 3.05 1.83
CA LYS A 99 8.16 1.87 0.97
C LYS A 99 6.98 0.92 1.01
N GLU A 100 6.29 0.86 2.14
CA GLU A 100 5.12 0.02 2.33
C GLU A 100 4.20 0.63 3.39
N LEU A 101 2.90 0.51 3.16
CA LEU A 101 1.84 0.94 4.06
C LEU A 101 0.70 -0.07 3.99
N ALA A 102 0.34 -0.67 5.12
CA ALA A 102 -0.86 -1.48 5.24
C ALA A 102 -1.63 -1.11 6.50
N TYR A 103 -2.94 -1.25 6.42
CA TYR A 103 -3.88 -0.84 7.48
C TYR A 103 -5.18 -1.64 7.37
N THR A 104 -5.85 -1.84 8.50
CA THR A 104 -7.09 -2.61 8.56
C THR A 104 -8.35 -1.74 8.57
N SER A 105 -8.18 -0.43 8.85
CA SER A 105 -9.29 0.52 8.96
C SER A 105 -8.89 1.94 8.53
N ARG A 106 -9.89 2.80 8.32
CA ARG A 106 -9.66 4.22 8.07
C ARG A 106 -8.99 4.93 9.26
N ALA A 107 -9.31 4.53 10.49
CA ALA A 107 -8.67 5.06 11.68
C ALA A 107 -7.17 4.71 11.72
N ALA A 108 -6.83 3.45 11.41
CA ALA A 108 -5.46 2.96 11.30
C ALA A 108 -4.68 3.70 10.20
N LEU A 109 -5.30 3.97 9.05
CA LEU A 109 -4.70 4.81 7.99
C LEU A 109 -4.43 6.23 8.49
N THR A 110 -5.39 6.84 9.20
CA THR A 110 -5.22 8.19 9.76
C THR A 110 -4.07 8.22 10.77
N ALA A 111 -3.97 7.20 11.64
CA ALA A 111 -2.85 7.05 12.57
C ALA A 111 -1.51 6.93 11.85
N ALA A 112 -1.45 6.13 10.77
CA ALA A 112 -0.24 5.98 9.96
C ALA A 112 0.22 7.30 9.32
N LEU A 113 -0.68 8.08 8.74
CA LEU A 113 -0.38 9.39 8.21
C LEU A 113 0.03 10.38 9.33
N GLY A 114 -0.59 10.28 10.50
CA GLY A 114 -0.22 11.04 11.70
C GLY A 114 1.20 10.72 12.19
N PHE A 115 1.62 9.45 12.10
CA PHE A 115 2.99 9.05 12.42
C PHE A 115 4.00 9.62 11.42
N ILE A 116 3.70 9.57 10.12
CA ILE A 116 4.53 10.21 9.09
C ILE A 116 4.76 11.69 9.43
N ARG A 117 3.73 12.40 9.87
CA ARG A 117 3.84 13.81 10.31
C ARG A 117 4.74 14.04 11.52
N MET A 118 5.12 13.02 12.28
CA MET A 118 6.09 13.18 13.37
C MET A 118 7.49 13.54 12.86
N PHE A 119 7.77 13.24 11.58
CA PHE A 119 9.03 13.60 10.91
C PHE A 119 9.05 15.02 10.35
N ASP A 120 7.96 15.80 10.54
CA ASP A 120 7.93 17.23 10.20
C ASP A 120 8.99 17.99 10.99
N GLY A 121 9.84 18.73 10.29
CA GLY A 121 11.06 19.36 10.85
C GLY A 121 12.33 18.50 10.69
N GLU A 122 12.24 17.22 10.33
CA GLU A 122 13.38 16.38 9.98
C GLU A 122 13.49 16.10 8.47
N VAL A 123 12.38 16.20 7.76
CA VAL A 123 12.30 15.99 6.31
C VAL A 123 11.40 17.05 5.68
N ASP A 124 11.65 17.34 4.41
CA ASP A 124 10.89 18.34 3.64
C ASP A 124 9.72 17.70 2.90
N SER A 125 9.89 16.45 2.48
CA SER A 125 8.90 15.76 1.66
C SER A 125 8.74 14.29 2.05
N VAL A 126 7.58 13.76 1.68
CA VAL A 126 7.24 12.35 1.77
C VAL A 126 7.05 11.79 0.35
N HIS A 127 7.76 10.72 0.08
CA HIS A 127 7.69 9.95 -1.13
C HIS A 127 6.98 8.63 -0.84
N PHE A 128 5.81 8.44 -1.43
CA PHE A 128 5.11 7.17 -1.35
C PHE A 128 5.46 6.31 -2.56
N ASP A 129 6.22 5.25 -2.34
CA ASP A 129 6.80 4.43 -3.41
C ASP A 129 5.78 3.45 -4.00
N ASN A 130 5.30 2.52 -3.23
CA ASN A 130 4.36 1.49 -3.65
C ASN A 130 3.03 1.61 -2.90
N ILE A 131 2.34 2.72 -3.07
CA ILE A 131 0.98 2.77 -2.58
C ILE A 131 0.13 1.91 -3.51
N ALA A 132 -0.40 0.81 -3.00
CA ALA A 132 -1.56 0.22 -3.63
C ALA A 132 -2.58 1.36 -3.79
N MET A 133 -2.86 1.73 -5.04
CA MET A 133 -3.79 2.82 -5.37
C MET A 133 -5.16 2.50 -4.77
N SER A 134 -5.30 2.75 -3.47
CA SER A 134 -6.59 2.66 -2.81
C SER A 134 -7.22 4.05 -2.83
N PRO A 135 -8.50 4.17 -3.17
CA PRO A 135 -9.19 5.46 -3.11
C PRO A 135 -9.06 6.15 -1.76
N GLU A 136 -8.97 5.38 -0.67
CA GLU A 136 -8.85 5.90 0.69
C GLU A 136 -7.53 6.61 0.92
N VAL A 137 -6.42 6.03 0.46
CA VAL A 137 -5.09 6.64 0.55
C VAL A 137 -5.01 7.86 -0.35
N ASP A 138 -5.48 7.75 -1.60
CA ASP A 138 -5.52 8.86 -2.54
C ASP A 138 -6.30 10.06 -1.96
N TRP A 139 -7.47 9.81 -1.36
CA TRP A 139 -8.24 10.84 -0.68
C TRP A 139 -7.53 11.44 0.53
N ALA A 140 -6.85 10.61 1.32
CA ALA A 140 -6.20 11.05 2.55
C ALA A 140 -4.94 11.89 2.30
N ILE A 141 -4.21 11.63 1.20
CA ILE A 141 -2.98 12.34 0.84
C ILE A 141 -3.17 13.38 -0.26
N ARG A 142 -4.35 13.40 -0.91
CA ARG A 142 -4.63 14.26 -2.05
C ARG A 142 -4.63 15.72 -1.66
N HIS A 143 -3.62 16.42 -2.13
CA HIS A 143 -3.57 17.86 -2.10
C HIS A 143 -3.30 18.38 -3.52
N TYR A 144 -4.37 18.79 -4.21
CA TYR A 144 -4.36 19.09 -5.65
C TYR A 144 -3.27 20.03 -6.12
N THR A 145 -2.79 20.91 -5.26
CA THR A 145 -1.79 21.92 -5.62
C THR A 145 -0.35 21.52 -5.29
N HIS A 146 -0.15 20.50 -4.46
CA HIS A 146 1.19 20.16 -3.95
C HIS A 146 1.60 18.71 -4.13
N ALA A 147 0.67 17.76 -4.26
CA ALA A 147 1.00 16.38 -4.55
C ALA A 147 1.41 16.20 -6.02
N ARG A 148 2.55 15.54 -6.25
CA ARG A 148 3.03 15.18 -7.58
C ARG A 148 2.87 13.69 -7.78
N TYR A 149 2.13 13.31 -8.81
CA TYR A 149 1.91 11.91 -9.17
C TYR A 149 2.80 11.54 -10.35
N ARG A 150 3.55 10.45 -10.21
CA ARG A 150 4.35 9.87 -11.28
C ARG A 150 3.93 8.42 -11.49
N LEU A 151 3.60 8.08 -12.74
CA LEU A 151 3.42 6.71 -13.16
C LEU A 151 4.78 6.21 -13.68
N LEU A 152 5.30 5.18 -13.04
CA LEU A 152 6.51 4.49 -13.50
C LEU A 152 6.13 3.08 -13.94
N PRO A 153 6.72 2.57 -15.03
CA PRO A 153 6.63 1.15 -15.32
C PRO A 153 7.29 0.37 -14.18
N ASP A 154 6.56 -0.61 -13.65
CA ASP A 154 7.02 -1.48 -12.59
C ASP A 154 7.02 -2.93 -13.11
N ILE A 155 6.64 -3.90 -12.30
CA ILE A 155 6.61 -5.30 -12.69
C ILE A 155 5.66 -5.49 -13.87
N MET A 156 6.16 -6.07 -14.94
CA MET A 156 5.33 -6.51 -16.06
C MET A 156 4.79 -7.91 -15.75
N ALA A 157 3.47 -8.06 -15.80
CA ALA A 157 2.80 -9.34 -15.67
C ALA A 157 1.98 -9.63 -16.92
N ARG A 158 1.97 -10.90 -17.34
CA ARG A 158 1.11 -11.38 -18.40
C ARG A 158 0.15 -12.41 -17.86
N ILE A 159 -1.13 -12.23 -18.14
CA ILE A 159 -2.17 -13.21 -17.82
C ILE A 159 -2.09 -14.32 -18.86
N LEU A 160 -1.84 -15.55 -18.40
CA LEU A 160 -1.80 -16.73 -19.25
C LEU A 160 -3.16 -17.44 -19.29
N ASP A 161 -3.93 -17.31 -18.21
CA ASP A 161 -5.26 -17.91 -18.09
C ASP A 161 -6.25 -16.87 -17.51
N PRO A 162 -7.01 -16.19 -18.38
CA PRO A 162 -7.99 -15.20 -17.94
C PRO A 162 -9.11 -15.78 -17.09
N GLU A 163 -9.54 -17.04 -17.34
CA GLU A 163 -10.60 -17.67 -16.58
C GLU A 163 -10.20 -17.91 -15.12
N VAL A 164 -8.99 -18.43 -14.89
CA VAL A 164 -8.45 -18.62 -13.54
C VAL A 164 -8.38 -17.28 -12.81
N LEU A 165 -7.92 -16.21 -13.48
CA LEU A 165 -7.87 -14.89 -12.87
C LEU A 165 -9.28 -14.36 -12.53
N LEU A 166 -10.23 -14.49 -13.45
CA LEU A 166 -11.62 -14.09 -13.22
C LEU A 166 -12.24 -14.84 -12.03
N ARG A 167 -11.98 -16.14 -11.90
CA ARG A 167 -12.47 -16.95 -10.75
C ARG A 167 -11.81 -16.58 -9.44
N ALA A 168 -10.53 -16.16 -9.47
CA ALA A 168 -9.78 -15.78 -8.29
C ALA A 168 -10.11 -14.36 -7.79
N ASN A 169 -10.70 -13.51 -8.64
CA ASN A 169 -11.05 -12.15 -8.26
C ASN A 169 -12.17 -12.11 -7.22
N ARG A 170 -12.15 -11.05 -6.42
CA ARG A 170 -13.26 -10.70 -5.53
C ARG A 170 -14.23 -9.80 -6.27
N TYR A 171 -15.50 -10.06 -6.08
CA TYR A 171 -16.57 -9.32 -6.72
C TYR A 171 -17.38 -8.53 -5.69
N PRO A 172 -18.11 -7.47 -6.13
CA PRO A 172 -19.00 -6.73 -5.25
C PRO A 172 -20.11 -7.60 -4.66
N GLU A 173 -20.62 -7.21 -3.49
CA GLU A 173 -21.82 -7.81 -2.88
C GLU A 173 -23.06 -7.60 -3.74
N ALA A 174 -23.15 -6.47 -4.43
CA ALA A 174 -24.23 -6.17 -5.36
C ALA A 174 -24.18 -7.09 -6.60
N ALA A 175 -25.33 -7.50 -7.09
CA ALA A 175 -25.44 -8.27 -8.30
C ALA A 175 -25.07 -7.44 -9.54
N GLY A 176 -24.36 -8.06 -10.49
CA GLY A 176 -23.97 -7.44 -11.74
C GLY A 176 -23.37 -8.44 -12.73
N GLY A 177 -22.90 -7.93 -13.85
CA GLY A 177 -22.23 -8.75 -14.84
C GLY A 177 -21.61 -7.93 -15.96
N PHE A 178 -20.68 -8.55 -16.66
CA PHE A 178 -20.02 -7.99 -17.86
C PHE A 178 -19.57 -9.12 -18.78
N THR A 179 -19.22 -8.76 -20.01
CA THR A 179 -18.53 -9.66 -20.93
C THR A 179 -17.13 -9.12 -21.17
N LEU A 180 -16.13 -9.97 -20.93
CA LEU A 180 -14.74 -9.69 -21.23
C LEU A 180 -14.36 -10.42 -22.52
N ARG A 181 -13.86 -9.67 -23.52
CA ARG A 181 -13.21 -10.26 -24.68
C ARG A 181 -11.75 -9.87 -24.65
N VAL A 182 -10.88 -10.87 -24.74
CA VAL A 182 -9.42 -10.69 -24.78
C VAL A 182 -8.95 -11.13 -26.16
N THR A 183 -8.16 -10.30 -26.81
CA THR A 183 -7.37 -10.66 -28.00
C THR A 183 -5.91 -10.64 -27.60
N ASP A 184 -5.27 -11.78 -27.65
CA ASP A 184 -3.86 -11.95 -27.31
C ASP A 184 -3.06 -12.23 -28.61
N GLU A 185 -2.07 -11.38 -28.91
CA GLU A 185 -1.21 -11.52 -30.10
C GLU A 185 -0.47 -12.86 -30.14
N TYR A 186 -0.23 -13.48 -29.00
CA TYR A 186 0.40 -14.80 -28.88
C TYR A 186 -0.59 -15.95 -28.80
N GLY A 187 -1.90 -15.66 -28.85
CA GLY A 187 -2.98 -16.64 -28.91
C GLY A 187 -3.28 -17.42 -27.61
N VAL A 188 -2.45 -17.27 -26.57
CA VAL A 188 -2.56 -18.10 -25.36
C VAL A 188 -3.76 -17.72 -24.50
N ALA A 189 -4.07 -16.43 -24.40
CA ALA A 189 -5.09 -15.88 -23.53
C ALA A 189 -6.31 -15.33 -24.28
N SER A 190 -6.44 -15.63 -25.58
CA SER A 190 -7.59 -15.17 -26.38
C SER A 190 -8.86 -15.90 -26.03
N GLY A 191 -9.97 -15.15 -25.89
CA GLY A 191 -11.27 -15.72 -25.59
C GLY A 191 -12.32 -14.66 -25.28
N ALA A 192 -13.51 -15.13 -24.95
CA ALA A 192 -14.60 -14.30 -24.47
C ALA A 192 -15.26 -14.99 -23.28
N TRP A 193 -15.49 -14.27 -22.21
CA TRP A 193 -16.07 -14.77 -20.97
C TRP A 193 -17.24 -13.87 -20.57
N ARG A 194 -18.37 -14.49 -20.26
CA ARG A 194 -19.48 -13.82 -19.60
C ARG A 194 -19.29 -14.02 -18.09
N VAL A 195 -19.21 -12.93 -17.36
CA VAL A 195 -19.09 -12.91 -15.90
C VAL A 195 -20.37 -12.36 -15.31
N THR A 196 -21.04 -13.16 -14.48
CA THR A 196 -22.15 -12.74 -13.64
C THR A 196 -21.77 -12.89 -12.19
N TYR A 197 -22.08 -11.92 -11.36
CA TYR A 197 -21.67 -11.95 -9.98
C TYR A 197 -22.76 -11.44 -9.03
N ALA A 198 -22.77 -12.00 -7.81
CA ALA A 198 -23.58 -11.56 -6.67
C ALA A 198 -22.93 -12.08 -5.38
N HIS A 199 -23.16 -11.37 -4.28
CA HIS A 199 -22.67 -11.78 -2.95
C HIS A 199 -21.17 -12.11 -2.91
N GLY A 200 -20.36 -11.28 -3.59
CA GLY A 200 -18.91 -11.44 -3.62
C GLY A 200 -18.38 -12.60 -4.48
N GLN A 201 -19.25 -13.38 -5.11
CA GLN A 201 -18.89 -14.55 -5.95
C GLN A 201 -19.27 -14.32 -7.42
N ALA A 202 -18.57 -14.99 -8.33
CA ALA A 202 -18.87 -14.93 -9.75
C ALA A 202 -19.07 -16.31 -10.38
N GLN A 203 -19.94 -16.35 -11.39
CA GLN A 203 -20.07 -17.44 -12.38
C GLN A 203 -19.45 -16.95 -13.69
N ILE A 204 -18.65 -17.80 -14.32
CA ILE A 204 -17.90 -17.50 -15.53
C ILE A 204 -18.22 -18.55 -16.58
N GLU A 205 -18.70 -18.08 -17.73
CA GLU A 205 -19.08 -18.87 -18.90
C GLU A 205 -18.31 -18.44 -20.15
#